data_f84a66801afd2d618adab753377fc4ec
#
_entry.id   f84a66801afd2d618adab753377fc4ec
#
_cell.length_a   1.000
_cell.length_b   1.000
_cell.length_c   1.000
_cell.angle_alpha   90.00
_cell.angle_beta   90.00
_cell.angle_gamma   90.00
#
_symmetry.space_group_name_H-M   'P 1'
#
loop_
_entity.id
_entity.type
_entity.pdbx_description
1 polymer ?
#
loop_
_entity_poly.entity_id
_entity_poly.type
_entity_poly.pdbx_seq_one_letter_code
_entity_poly.pdbx_strand_id
1 'polypeptide(L)'
;RSSYNPNKDDIKTFPDLQNGPSSLIQGSPVAIQQVGIHNFRLPLKYDKREGGDIELETKVTGTVSLAAHKKGINMSRIMRSFYEYKDEKVYDKLDDILFKYKENLETFDAKIGLHFSYPILQPSLRSDNAGYQYYNCTLEGNIDDKGNFTKFLHFDFVYSSACPCSYELAEHARKYRNKATVSHSQRSVARVSIEFEDIVWIEDLQEMCARALNTETQVVVKREDEMAFAELNGSYLKFVEDAARLLYEQLIEDKRIKDFRVICSHQESLHSHDAVSVITAPDSKFCQDIPHELWSSLIHIS
;
A
#
# COMPACT_ATOMS: atom_id res chain seq x y z
N ARG A 1 14.97 29.57 23.75
CA ARG A 1 14.03 28.74 24.54
C ARG A 1 13.49 29.62 25.70
N SER A 2 12.18 29.50 26.03
CA SER A 2 11.58 30.20 27.17
C SER A 2 12.29 29.79 28.47
N SER A 3 12.57 30.74 29.33
CA SER A 3 13.13 30.48 30.69
C SER A 3 12.10 29.88 31.65
N TYR A 4 10.81 29.88 31.29
CA TYR A 4 9.75 29.29 32.06
C TYR A 4 9.72 27.78 31.92
N ASN A 5 9.91 27.08 33.04
CA ASN A 5 9.81 25.62 33.11
C ASN A 5 8.78 25.27 34.19
N PRO A 6 7.53 24.93 33.79
CA PRO A 6 6.45 24.70 34.76
C PRO A 6 6.76 23.47 35.62
N ASN A 7 6.48 23.56 36.89
CA ASN A 7 6.55 22.43 37.81
C ASN A 7 5.29 21.55 37.71
N LYS A 8 5.27 20.40 38.41
CA LYS A 8 4.14 19.45 38.35
C LYS A 8 2.82 20.03 38.79
N ASP A 9 2.84 20.97 39.70
CA ASP A 9 1.62 21.62 40.24
C ASP A 9 1.11 22.71 39.29
N ASP A 10 2.01 23.45 38.64
CA ASP A 10 1.64 24.37 37.53
C ASP A 10 0.93 23.61 36.41
N ILE A 11 1.48 22.44 36.02
CA ILE A 11 0.91 21.63 34.93
C ILE A 11 -0.52 21.16 35.23
N LYS A 12 -0.84 20.85 36.50
CA LYS A 12 -2.19 20.45 36.92
C LYS A 12 -3.21 21.58 36.75
N THR A 13 -2.78 22.83 36.72
CA THR A 13 -3.64 23.97 36.53
C THR A 13 -3.91 24.33 35.08
N PHE A 14 -3.23 23.69 34.15
CA PHE A 14 -3.41 23.96 32.70
C PHE A 14 -4.81 23.58 32.26
N PRO A 15 -5.49 24.41 31.46
CA PRO A 15 -6.80 24.07 30.95
C PRO A 15 -6.74 22.91 29.99
N ASP A 16 -7.57 21.89 30.17
CA ASP A 16 -7.75 20.77 29.28
C ASP A 16 -9.11 20.86 28.58
N LEU A 17 -9.16 21.60 27.49
CA LEU A 17 -10.40 21.82 26.73
C LEU A 17 -10.83 20.56 25.94
N GLN A 18 -9.93 19.68 25.66
CA GLN A 18 -10.24 18.45 24.87
C GLN A 18 -11.07 17.46 25.71
N ASN A 19 -10.78 17.37 26.99
CA ASN A 19 -11.55 16.58 27.96
C ASN A 19 -12.62 17.42 28.70
N GLY A 20 -12.93 18.61 28.19
CA GLY A 20 -13.95 19.48 28.73
C GLY A 20 -15.37 18.91 28.57
N PRO A 21 -16.36 19.49 29.29
CA PRO A 21 -17.74 19.05 29.25
C PRO A 21 -18.35 19.21 27.84
N SER A 22 -19.34 18.38 27.52
CA SER A 22 -20.04 18.41 26.22
C SER A 22 -20.68 19.76 25.89
N SER A 23 -20.98 20.59 26.90
CA SER A 23 -21.47 21.96 26.71
C SER A 23 -20.50 22.91 26.00
N LEU A 24 -19.21 22.53 25.93
CA LEU A 24 -18.19 23.27 25.18
C LEU A 24 -18.07 22.82 23.71
N ILE A 25 -18.85 21.83 23.24
CA ILE A 25 -18.88 21.42 21.85
C ILE A 25 -19.45 22.58 21.03
N GLN A 26 -18.74 22.96 19.97
CA GLN A 26 -19.22 23.93 19.00
C GLN A 26 -19.85 23.18 17.83
N GLY A 27 -21.05 23.61 17.44
CA GLY A 27 -21.83 22.94 16.40
C GLY A 27 -22.68 21.78 16.94
N SER A 28 -23.11 20.90 16.05
CA SER A 28 -23.98 19.77 16.40
C SER A 28 -23.21 18.70 17.18
N PRO A 29 -23.75 18.18 18.30
CA PRO A 29 -23.12 17.12 19.09
C PRO A 29 -23.38 15.75 18.44
N VAL A 30 -22.69 15.47 17.34
CA VAL A 30 -22.75 14.20 16.61
C VAL A 30 -21.43 13.45 16.71
N ALA A 31 -21.48 12.13 16.57
CA ALA A 31 -20.27 11.30 16.53
C ALA A 31 -19.45 11.60 15.26
N ILE A 32 -18.12 11.55 15.38
CA ILE A 32 -17.18 11.69 14.27
C ILE A 32 -16.58 10.30 14.01
N GLN A 33 -16.71 9.81 12.78
CA GLN A 33 -16.28 8.47 12.39
C GLN A 33 -14.77 8.30 12.43
N GLN A 34 -14.03 9.34 12.04
CA GLN A 34 -12.56 9.32 12.07
C GLN A 34 -12.02 10.69 12.45
N VAL A 35 -11.22 10.73 13.50
CA VAL A 35 -10.47 11.90 13.93
C VAL A 35 -9.08 11.46 14.37
N GLY A 36 -8.04 12.17 13.96
CA GLY A 36 -6.67 11.77 14.27
C GLY A 36 -5.62 12.58 13.54
N ILE A 37 -4.52 11.94 13.23
CA ILE A 37 -3.36 12.55 12.57
C ILE A 37 -3.14 11.90 11.20
N HIS A 38 -2.64 12.70 10.27
CA HIS A 38 -2.24 12.25 8.93
C HIS A 38 -0.86 12.81 8.58
N ASN A 39 -0.08 12.03 7.82
CA ASN A 39 1.25 12.41 7.33
C ASN A 39 2.27 12.72 8.45
N PHE A 40 2.14 12.09 9.61
CA PHE A 40 3.16 12.09 10.64
C PHE A 40 4.32 11.19 10.20
N ARG A 41 5.55 11.69 10.21
CA ARG A 41 6.72 10.98 9.65
C ARG A 41 7.67 10.58 10.75
N LEU A 42 8.08 9.30 10.73
CA LEU A 42 9.15 8.79 11.59
C LEU A 42 9.80 7.55 10.94
N PRO A 43 11.07 7.22 11.30
CA PRO A 43 11.67 5.96 10.92
C PRO A 43 11.03 4.82 11.72
N LEU A 44 10.65 3.74 11.03
CA LEU A 44 10.17 2.50 11.64
C LEU A 44 10.97 1.30 11.11
N LYS A 45 11.09 0.27 11.95
CA LYS A 45 11.79 -0.98 11.60
C LYS A 45 10.81 -2.00 11.01
N TYR A 46 11.18 -2.53 9.88
CA TYR A 46 10.44 -3.58 9.17
C TYR A 46 11.28 -4.85 9.08
N ASP A 47 10.67 -5.98 9.38
CA ASP A 47 11.29 -7.28 9.21
C ASP A 47 11.49 -7.62 7.74
N LYS A 48 12.58 -8.34 7.46
CA LYS A 48 12.84 -8.97 6.16
C LYS A 48 12.56 -10.46 6.24
N ARG A 49 12.05 -11.05 5.17
CA ARG A 49 11.80 -12.49 5.08
C ARG A 49 13.06 -13.32 5.36
N GLU A 50 14.21 -12.90 4.88
CA GLU A 50 15.50 -13.58 5.05
C GLU A 50 16.15 -13.35 6.43
N GLY A 51 15.45 -12.64 7.32
CA GLY A 51 15.96 -12.25 8.63
C GLY A 51 16.59 -10.86 8.65
N GLY A 52 16.74 -10.33 9.87
CA GLY A 52 17.15 -8.94 10.08
C GLY A 52 16.00 -7.96 9.90
N ASP A 53 16.33 -6.68 9.96
CA ASP A 53 15.39 -5.58 9.80
C ASP A 53 15.93 -4.48 8.87
N ILE A 54 15.04 -3.59 8.46
CA ILE A 54 15.37 -2.38 7.75
C ILE A 54 14.59 -1.21 8.34
N GLU A 55 15.28 -0.09 8.57
CA GLU A 55 14.65 1.14 9.01
C GLU A 55 14.23 1.98 7.80
N LEU A 56 12.93 2.30 7.70
CA LEU A 56 12.36 3.05 6.60
C LEU A 56 11.62 4.29 7.10
N GLU A 57 11.78 5.40 6.37
CA GLU A 57 10.94 6.55 6.57
C GLU A 57 9.49 6.18 6.30
N THR A 58 8.63 6.36 7.30
CA THR A 58 7.23 5.97 7.26
C THR A 58 6.33 7.17 7.49
N LYS A 59 5.33 7.34 6.64
CA LYS A 59 4.23 8.30 6.83
C LYS A 59 3.09 7.59 7.54
N VAL A 60 2.74 8.07 8.72
CA VAL A 60 1.73 7.47 9.58
C VAL A 60 0.43 8.25 9.49
N THR A 61 -0.67 7.52 9.31
CA THR A 61 -2.04 7.99 9.51
C THR A 61 -2.62 7.21 10.67
N GLY A 62 -3.05 7.89 11.73
CA GLY A 62 -3.68 7.25 12.88
C GLY A 62 -4.99 7.94 13.22
N THR A 63 -6.10 7.20 13.21
CA THR A 63 -7.44 7.72 13.48
C THR A 63 -8.21 6.85 14.44
N VAL A 64 -9.13 7.48 15.16
CA VAL A 64 -10.08 6.82 16.07
C VAL A 64 -11.47 7.41 15.84
N SER A 65 -12.52 6.72 16.27
CA SER A 65 -13.85 7.31 16.35
C SER A 65 -13.98 8.25 17.57
N LEU A 66 -14.83 9.25 17.47
CA LEU A 66 -15.16 10.16 18.56
C LEU A 66 -16.65 10.13 18.85
N ALA A 67 -17.01 9.80 20.09
CA ALA A 67 -18.38 9.77 20.53
C ALA A 67 -19.01 11.18 20.55
N ALA A 68 -20.31 11.28 20.32
CA ALA A 68 -21.05 12.54 20.19
C ALA A 68 -20.94 13.46 21.44
N HIS A 69 -20.72 12.90 22.62
CA HIS A 69 -20.60 13.65 23.87
C HIS A 69 -19.17 14.12 24.18
N LYS A 70 -18.16 13.64 23.45
CA LYS A 70 -16.75 14.03 23.65
C LYS A 70 -16.41 15.25 22.79
N LYS A 71 -15.75 16.25 23.38
CA LYS A 71 -15.32 17.46 22.66
C LYS A 71 -14.19 17.20 21.67
N GLY A 72 -13.23 16.34 22.01
CA GLY A 72 -12.07 16.08 21.17
C GLY A 72 -11.25 14.91 21.68
N ILE A 73 -10.11 14.67 21.01
CA ILE A 73 -9.10 13.70 21.42
C ILE A 73 -7.74 14.39 21.63
N ASN A 74 -6.89 13.77 22.43
CA ASN A 74 -5.52 14.23 22.60
C ASN A 74 -4.62 13.66 21.49
N MET A 75 -4.45 14.41 20.39
CA MET A 75 -3.62 14.01 19.23
C MET A 75 -2.19 13.62 19.61
N SER A 76 -1.59 14.25 20.63
CA SER A 76 -0.23 13.94 21.06
C SER A 76 -0.10 12.55 21.69
N ARG A 77 -1.18 11.96 22.19
CA ARG A 77 -1.17 10.58 22.70
C ARG A 77 -0.97 9.58 21.56
N ILE A 78 -1.57 9.84 20.39
CA ILE A 78 -1.38 9.04 19.18
C ILE A 78 0.12 8.99 18.81
N MET A 79 0.75 10.15 18.66
CA MET A 79 2.17 10.23 18.32
C MET A 79 3.08 9.57 19.36
N ARG A 80 2.82 9.80 20.65
CA ARG A 80 3.62 9.21 21.73
C ARG A 80 3.59 7.69 21.74
N SER A 81 2.45 7.09 21.42
CA SER A 81 2.35 5.62 21.31
C SER A 81 3.31 5.05 20.27
N PHE A 82 3.50 5.72 19.13
CA PHE A 82 4.49 5.28 18.15
C PHE A 82 5.93 5.40 18.68
N TYR A 83 6.27 6.46 19.38
CA TYR A 83 7.62 6.61 19.94
C TYR A 83 7.95 5.57 21.01
N GLU A 84 6.97 5.02 21.70
CA GLU A 84 7.18 3.94 22.67
C GLU A 84 7.57 2.62 21.98
N TYR A 85 7.11 2.40 20.74
CA TYR A 85 7.39 1.20 19.93
C TYR A 85 8.40 1.46 18.80
N LYS A 86 9.07 2.60 18.76
CA LYS A 86 9.96 2.99 17.65
C LYS A 86 11.13 2.03 17.40
N ASP A 87 11.58 1.33 18.44
CA ASP A 87 12.69 0.38 18.37
C ASP A 87 12.22 -1.07 18.16
N GLU A 88 10.89 -1.29 18.18
CA GLU A 88 10.26 -2.58 17.94
C GLU A 88 9.97 -2.77 16.46
N LYS A 89 9.73 -4.02 16.08
CA LYS A 89 9.38 -4.39 14.72
C LYS A 89 7.89 -4.20 14.48
N VAL A 90 7.55 -3.43 13.45
CA VAL A 90 6.17 -2.98 13.22
C VAL A 90 5.20 -4.13 12.95
N TYR A 91 5.62 -5.15 12.19
CA TYR A 91 4.76 -6.31 11.88
C TYR A 91 4.29 -7.04 13.12
N ASP A 92 5.15 -7.15 14.15
CA ASP A 92 4.88 -7.87 15.39
C ASP A 92 4.09 -7.03 16.41
N LYS A 93 4.07 -5.70 16.25
CA LYS A 93 3.57 -4.77 17.26
C LYS A 93 2.40 -3.90 16.83
N LEU A 94 1.89 -4.08 15.62
CA LEU A 94 0.82 -3.24 15.08
C LEU A 94 -0.47 -3.36 15.91
N ASP A 95 -0.82 -4.56 16.36
CA ASP A 95 -1.95 -4.82 17.23
C ASP A 95 -1.76 -4.18 18.63
N ASP A 96 -0.59 -4.35 19.24
CA ASP A 96 -0.27 -3.73 20.54
C ASP A 96 -0.42 -2.21 20.49
N ILE A 97 0.06 -1.57 19.41
CA ILE A 97 -0.05 -0.14 19.18
C ILE A 97 -1.52 0.28 19.09
N LEU A 98 -2.34 -0.45 18.34
CA LEU A 98 -3.77 -0.17 18.18
C LEU A 98 -4.56 -0.38 19.46
N PHE A 99 -4.31 -1.47 20.21
CA PHE A 99 -4.93 -1.70 21.50
C PHE A 99 -4.62 -0.56 22.48
N LYS A 100 -3.36 -0.12 22.52
CA LYS A 100 -2.93 0.99 23.35
C LYS A 100 -3.60 2.32 22.96
N TYR A 101 -3.83 2.54 21.67
CA TYR A 101 -4.60 3.68 21.20
C TYR A 101 -6.03 3.67 21.74
N LYS A 102 -6.68 2.52 21.57
CA LYS A 102 -8.08 2.33 21.98
C LYS A 102 -8.23 2.61 23.48
N GLU A 103 -7.32 2.08 24.30
CA GLU A 103 -7.31 2.31 25.75
C GLU A 103 -7.00 3.77 26.13
N ASN A 104 -5.91 4.32 25.59
CA ASN A 104 -5.43 5.67 25.97
C ASN A 104 -6.37 6.80 25.53
N LEU A 105 -7.17 6.58 24.49
CA LEU A 105 -8.09 7.56 23.93
C LEU A 105 -9.54 7.29 24.29
N GLU A 106 -9.80 6.15 24.99
CA GLU A 106 -11.17 5.73 25.38
C GLU A 106 -12.13 5.74 24.18
N THR A 107 -11.71 5.15 23.07
CA THR A 107 -12.46 5.13 21.81
C THR A 107 -13.04 3.75 21.52
N PHE A 108 -14.02 3.68 20.59
CA PHE A 108 -14.65 2.43 20.22
C PHE A 108 -13.83 1.65 19.21
N ASP A 109 -13.19 2.34 18.27
CA ASP A 109 -12.37 1.77 17.21
C ASP A 109 -11.08 2.58 16.99
N ALA A 110 -10.12 1.98 16.30
CA ALA A 110 -8.89 2.63 15.91
C ALA A 110 -8.37 2.08 14.59
N LYS A 111 -7.74 2.96 13.80
CA LYS A 111 -7.11 2.62 12.52
C LYS A 111 -5.73 3.22 12.43
N ILE A 112 -4.80 2.46 11.86
CA ILE A 112 -3.45 2.89 11.53
C ILE A 112 -3.15 2.53 10.08
N GLY A 113 -2.57 3.48 9.34
CA GLY A 113 -1.97 3.25 8.04
C GLY A 113 -0.50 3.67 8.07
N LEU A 114 0.40 2.78 7.70
CA LEU A 114 1.84 2.98 7.62
C LEU A 114 2.24 2.93 6.15
N HIS A 115 2.57 4.10 5.57
CA HIS A 115 2.94 4.24 4.16
C HIS A 115 4.46 4.38 4.04
N PHE A 116 5.09 3.50 3.28
CA PHE A 116 6.54 3.45 3.11
C PHE A 116 6.92 2.90 1.73
N SER A 117 8.18 3.08 1.38
CA SER A 117 8.78 2.53 0.16
C SER A 117 9.77 1.44 0.54
N TYR A 118 9.49 0.19 0.13
CA TYR A 118 10.25 -0.99 0.52
C TYR A 118 11.24 -1.41 -0.57
N PRO A 119 12.56 -1.45 -0.29
CA PRO A 119 13.57 -1.84 -1.27
C PRO A 119 13.77 -3.36 -1.30
N ILE A 120 13.73 -3.94 -2.49
CA ILE A 120 14.16 -5.32 -2.75
C ILE A 120 15.28 -5.30 -3.79
N LEU A 121 16.37 -6.00 -3.51
CA LEU A 121 17.46 -6.14 -4.45
C LEU A 121 17.05 -7.12 -5.56
N GLN A 122 16.91 -6.61 -6.79
CA GLN A 122 16.53 -7.38 -7.97
C GLN A 122 17.74 -7.63 -8.86
N PRO A 123 18.00 -8.88 -9.26
CA PRO A 123 19.02 -9.19 -10.27
C PRO A 123 18.56 -8.71 -11.66
N SER A 124 19.52 -8.31 -12.48
CA SER A 124 19.26 -8.08 -13.91
C SER A 124 18.92 -9.38 -14.63
N LEU A 125 18.23 -9.30 -15.77
CA LEU A 125 17.68 -10.48 -16.47
C LEU A 125 18.75 -11.44 -17.00
N ARG A 126 19.91 -10.93 -17.42
CA ARG A 126 21.01 -11.71 -18.01
C ARG A 126 22.39 -11.33 -17.50
N SER A 127 22.62 -10.06 -17.25
CA SER A 127 23.91 -9.60 -16.73
C SER A 127 24.08 -9.87 -15.24
N ASP A 128 25.32 -9.81 -14.75
CA ASP A 128 25.65 -10.00 -13.34
C ASP A 128 25.34 -8.77 -12.47
N ASN A 129 24.54 -7.83 -12.97
CA ASN A 129 24.15 -6.66 -12.23
C ASN A 129 22.94 -6.95 -11.32
N ALA A 130 22.78 -6.10 -10.32
CA ALA A 130 21.58 -6.04 -9.48
C ALA A 130 21.32 -4.59 -9.08
N GLY A 131 20.07 -4.26 -8.81
CA GLY A 131 19.64 -2.93 -8.36
C GLY A 131 18.50 -3.01 -7.37
N TYR A 132 18.37 -2.00 -6.52
CA TYR A 132 17.25 -1.92 -5.59
C TYR A 132 16.01 -1.38 -6.33
N GLN A 133 14.99 -2.24 -6.43
CA GLN A 133 13.65 -1.85 -6.83
C GLN A 133 12.89 -1.43 -5.57
N TYR A 134 12.24 -0.27 -5.64
CA TYR A 134 11.42 0.25 -4.54
C TYR A 134 9.94 0.02 -4.83
N TYR A 135 9.23 -0.48 -3.83
CA TYR A 135 7.80 -0.78 -3.92
C TYR A 135 7.02 0.10 -2.95
N ASN A 136 5.99 0.77 -3.43
CA ASN A 136 5.08 1.51 -2.57
C ASN A 136 4.21 0.52 -1.79
N CYS A 137 4.31 0.59 -0.48
CA CYS A 137 3.61 -0.28 0.44
C CYS A 137 2.79 0.53 1.45
N THR A 138 1.66 -0.05 1.87
CA THR A 138 0.91 0.42 3.02
C THR A 138 0.53 -0.77 3.89
N LEU A 139 1.04 -0.79 5.12
CA LEU A 139 0.57 -1.71 6.15
C LEU A 139 -0.53 -1.02 6.94
N GLU A 140 -1.73 -1.61 6.95
CA GLU A 140 -2.89 -1.06 7.65
C GLU A 140 -3.32 -2.02 8.75
N GLY A 141 -3.69 -1.47 9.91
CA GLY A 141 -4.30 -2.19 11.00
C GLY A 141 -5.58 -1.51 11.45
N ASN A 142 -6.62 -2.31 11.69
CA ASN A 142 -7.90 -1.86 12.19
C ASN A 142 -8.30 -2.66 13.41
N ILE A 143 -8.84 -1.99 14.42
CA ILE A 143 -9.49 -2.63 15.56
C ILE A 143 -10.89 -2.05 15.69
N ASP A 144 -11.89 -2.93 15.73
CA ASP A 144 -13.30 -2.54 15.83
C ASP A 144 -13.76 -2.31 17.29
N ASP A 145 -15.03 -1.97 17.47
CA ASP A 145 -15.66 -1.76 18.78
C ASP A 145 -15.71 -3.03 19.64
N LYS A 146 -15.68 -4.20 19.03
CA LYS A 146 -15.65 -5.50 19.70
C LYS A 146 -14.25 -5.97 20.05
N GLY A 147 -13.22 -5.28 19.56
CA GLY A 147 -11.82 -5.64 19.75
C GLY A 147 -11.26 -6.61 18.71
N ASN A 148 -11.99 -6.85 17.62
CA ASN A 148 -11.46 -7.65 16.51
C ASN A 148 -10.39 -6.85 15.77
N PHE A 149 -9.22 -7.46 15.63
CA PHE A 149 -8.10 -6.88 14.91
C PHE A 149 -8.01 -7.46 13.49
N THR A 150 -7.82 -6.60 12.51
CA THR A 150 -7.57 -6.98 11.12
C THR A 150 -6.35 -6.26 10.56
N LYS A 151 -5.57 -6.96 9.75
CA LYS A 151 -4.38 -6.43 9.07
C LYS A 151 -4.55 -6.47 7.56
N PHE A 152 -4.08 -5.40 6.91
CA PHE A 152 -4.05 -5.31 5.46
C PHE A 152 -2.65 -4.89 4.99
N LEU A 153 -2.22 -5.43 3.87
CA LEU A 153 -1.05 -4.98 3.15
C LEU A 153 -1.47 -4.59 1.73
N HIS A 154 -1.15 -3.35 1.37
CA HIS A 154 -1.31 -2.84 0.01
C HIS A 154 0.07 -2.72 -0.61
N PHE A 155 0.22 -3.23 -1.83
CA PHE A 155 1.49 -3.36 -2.52
C PHE A 155 1.32 -2.97 -3.98
N ASP A 156 2.14 -2.02 -4.47
CA ASP A 156 2.14 -1.58 -5.85
C ASP A 156 3.25 -2.28 -6.63
N PHE A 157 2.88 -3.08 -7.61
CA PHE A 157 3.79 -3.77 -8.52
C PHE A 157 3.78 -3.13 -9.89
N VAL A 158 4.96 -2.73 -10.37
CA VAL A 158 5.13 -2.05 -11.66
C VAL A 158 5.67 -3.02 -12.69
N TYR A 159 5.00 -3.10 -13.84
CA TYR A 159 5.36 -4.01 -14.91
C TYR A 159 5.15 -3.37 -16.28
N SER A 160 5.69 -3.99 -17.32
CA SER A 160 5.39 -3.65 -18.70
C SER A 160 4.22 -4.50 -19.23
N SER A 161 3.32 -3.88 -19.97
CA SER A 161 2.31 -4.59 -20.75
C SER A 161 2.44 -4.23 -22.22
N ALA A 162 2.38 -5.24 -23.08
CA ALA A 162 2.30 -5.08 -24.52
C ALA A 162 0.97 -5.64 -25.02
N CYS A 163 0.29 -4.88 -25.88
CA CYS A 163 -1.06 -5.20 -26.34
C CYS A 163 -1.05 -6.40 -27.30
N PRO A 164 -1.80 -7.49 -27.01
CA PRO A 164 -1.90 -8.65 -27.90
C PRO A 164 -2.46 -8.31 -29.28
N CYS A 165 -3.53 -7.50 -29.36
CA CYS A 165 -4.11 -7.09 -30.64
C CYS A 165 -3.13 -6.28 -31.49
N SER A 166 -2.40 -5.35 -30.86
CA SER A 166 -1.41 -4.54 -31.57
C SER A 166 -0.25 -5.40 -32.09
N TYR A 167 0.15 -6.40 -31.31
CA TYR A 167 1.18 -7.36 -31.72
C TYR A 167 0.76 -8.15 -32.96
N GLU A 168 -0.43 -8.74 -32.97
CA GLU A 168 -0.96 -9.49 -34.11
C GLU A 168 -1.06 -8.64 -35.38
N LEU A 169 -1.52 -7.41 -35.24
CA LEU A 169 -1.59 -6.45 -36.35
C LEU A 169 -0.20 -6.03 -36.84
N ALA A 170 0.78 -5.92 -35.94
CA ALA A 170 2.18 -5.66 -36.29
C ALA A 170 2.77 -6.82 -37.10
N GLU A 171 2.56 -8.07 -36.68
CA GLU A 171 3.00 -9.25 -37.39
C GLU A 171 2.31 -9.37 -38.76
N HIS A 172 1.01 -9.10 -38.85
CA HIS A 172 0.28 -9.03 -40.10
C HIS A 172 0.90 -8.00 -41.09
N ALA A 173 1.21 -6.80 -40.59
CA ALA A 173 1.82 -5.74 -41.39
C ALA A 173 3.24 -6.13 -41.87
N ARG A 174 4.02 -6.83 -41.05
CA ARG A 174 5.33 -7.35 -41.40
C ARG A 174 5.21 -8.40 -42.51
N LYS A 175 4.31 -9.37 -42.33
CA LYS A 175 4.11 -10.49 -43.24
C LYS A 175 3.58 -10.08 -44.63
N TYR A 176 2.56 -9.23 -44.67
CA TYR A 176 1.83 -8.95 -45.92
C TYR A 176 2.22 -7.63 -46.58
N ARG A 177 2.89 -6.72 -45.89
CA ARG A 177 3.27 -5.41 -46.42
C ARG A 177 4.75 -5.06 -46.25
N ASN A 178 5.55 -5.98 -45.69
CA ASN A 178 6.98 -5.79 -45.41
C ASN A 178 7.24 -4.45 -44.66
N LYS A 179 6.46 -4.14 -43.63
CA LYS A 179 6.63 -2.95 -42.79
C LYS A 179 7.33 -3.30 -41.48
N ALA A 180 8.29 -2.47 -41.08
CA ALA A 180 8.81 -2.54 -39.73
C ALA A 180 7.71 -2.01 -38.75
N THR A 181 7.36 -2.86 -37.80
CA THR A 181 6.26 -2.61 -36.88
C THR A 181 6.57 -3.12 -35.49
N VAL A 182 5.99 -2.52 -34.51
CA VAL A 182 6.09 -2.91 -33.10
C VAL A 182 4.72 -2.72 -32.43
N SER A 183 4.37 -3.61 -31.52
CA SER A 183 3.19 -3.46 -30.67
C SER A 183 3.39 -2.28 -29.73
N HIS A 184 2.33 -1.53 -29.43
CA HIS A 184 2.42 -0.58 -28.34
C HIS A 184 2.60 -1.32 -27.01
N SER A 185 3.45 -0.76 -26.19
CA SER A 185 3.73 -1.22 -24.84
C SER A 185 3.85 -0.03 -23.91
N GLN A 186 3.58 -0.24 -22.65
CA GLN A 186 3.54 0.82 -21.65
C GLN A 186 3.91 0.29 -20.28
N ARG A 187 4.31 1.17 -19.40
CA ARG A 187 4.41 0.90 -17.99
C ARG A 187 3.00 0.78 -17.41
N SER A 188 2.83 -0.22 -16.56
CA SER A 188 1.55 -0.58 -15.95
C SER A 188 1.74 -0.84 -14.47
N VAL A 189 0.68 -0.70 -13.68
CA VAL A 189 0.71 -0.96 -12.25
C VAL A 189 -0.41 -1.89 -11.84
N ALA A 190 -0.09 -2.79 -10.92
CA ALA A 190 -1.06 -3.58 -10.18
C ALA A 190 -0.97 -3.23 -8.70
N ARG A 191 -2.05 -2.71 -8.12
CA ARG A 191 -2.19 -2.58 -6.67
C ARG A 191 -2.85 -3.82 -6.13
N VAL A 192 -2.08 -4.61 -5.40
CA VAL A 192 -2.55 -5.78 -4.67
C VAL A 192 -2.82 -5.38 -3.24
N SER A 193 -4.06 -5.58 -2.78
CA SER A 193 -4.49 -5.35 -1.40
C SER A 193 -4.91 -6.67 -0.81
N ILE A 194 -4.33 -7.09 0.32
CA ILE A 194 -4.64 -8.35 0.99
C ILE A 194 -5.03 -8.12 2.44
N GLU A 195 -6.01 -8.90 2.94
CA GLU A 195 -6.24 -9.16 4.37
C GLU A 195 -5.52 -10.46 4.74
N PHE A 196 -4.76 -10.48 5.83
CA PHE A 196 -3.97 -11.65 6.24
C PHE A 196 -3.91 -11.81 7.76
N GLU A 197 -3.78 -13.04 8.22
CA GLU A 197 -3.60 -13.38 9.66
C GLU A 197 -2.14 -13.75 9.94
N ASP A 198 -1.66 -14.80 9.30
CA ASP A 198 -0.26 -15.21 9.36
C ASP A 198 0.61 -14.27 8.52
N ILE A 199 1.90 -14.19 8.82
CA ILE A 199 2.80 -13.27 8.14
C ILE A 199 2.85 -13.58 6.63
N VAL A 200 2.48 -12.59 5.83
CA VAL A 200 2.76 -12.51 4.39
C VAL A 200 3.81 -11.43 4.18
N TRP A 201 4.99 -11.81 3.71
CA TRP A 201 6.09 -10.90 3.49
C TRP A 201 5.87 -10.05 2.24
N ILE A 202 6.44 -8.86 2.21
CA ILE A 202 6.43 -7.99 1.01
C ILE A 202 7.11 -8.71 -0.15
N GLU A 203 8.18 -9.45 0.14
CA GLU A 203 8.90 -10.28 -0.82
C GLU A 203 8.01 -11.41 -1.38
N ASP A 204 7.12 -12.00 -0.59
CA ASP A 204 6.16 -13.00 -1.08
C ASP A 204 5.21 -12.39 -2.12
N LEU A 205 4.67 -11.18 -1.86
CA LEU A 205 3.80 -10.48 -2.81
C LEU A 205 4.56 -10.09 -4.09
N GLN A 206 5.80 -9.63 -3.96
CA GLN A 206 6.64 -9.33 -5.12
C GLN A 206 6.82 -10.57 -5.98
N GLU A 207 7.17 -11.71 -5.40
CA GLU A 207 7.36 -12.98 -6.13
C GLU A 207 6.05 -13.47 -6.77
N MET A 208 4.92 -13.37 -6.10
CA MET A 208 3.60 -13.71 -6.67
C MET A 208 3.30 -12.86 -7.89
N CYS A 209 3.49 -11.54 -7.78
CA CYS A 209 3.28 -10.61 -8.89
C CYS A 209 4.26 -10.87 -10.05
N ALA A 210 5.53 -11.10 -9.75
CA ALA A 210 6.54 -11.42 -10.77
C ALA A 210 6.23 -12.72 -11.52
N ARG A 211 5.78 -13.77 -10.82
CA ARG A 211 5.34 -15.03 -11.47
C ARG A 211 4.10 -14.86 -12.33
N ALA A 212 3.13 -14.05 -11.86
CA ALA A 212 1.90 -13.79 -12.60
C ALA A 212 2.14 -13.00 -13.87
N LEU A 213 2.93 -11.93 -13.80
CA LEU A 213 3.01 -10.93 -14.86
C LEU A 213 4.27 -11.01 -15.72
N ASN A 214 5.35 -11.59 -15.21
CA ASN A 214 6.63 -11.89 -15.90
C ASN A 214 7.42 -10.69 -16.44
N THR A 215 6.87 -9.51 -16.48
CA THR A 215 7.44 -8.33 -17.16
C THR A 215 7.67 -7.18 -16.18
N GLU A 216 8.17 -7.48 -14.99
CA GLU A 216 8.52 -6.47 -13.99
C GLU A 216 9.54 -5.46 -14.57
N THR A 217 9.37 -4.18 -14.23
CA THR A 217 10.32 -3.14 -14.65
C THR A 217 11.70 -3.38 -14.05
N GLN A 218 12.74 -3.06 -14.82
CA GLN A 218 14.13 -3.33 -14.47
C GLN A 218 14.84 -2.07 -13.96
N VAL A 219 15.74 -2.23 -12.98
CA VAL A 219 16.46 -1.10 -12.36
C VAL A 219 17.79 -0.82 -13.06
N VAL A 220 18.62 -1.87 -13.22
CA VAL A 220 19.94 -1.79 -13.82
C VAL A 220 19.99 -2.73 -15.01
N VAL A 221 20.31 -2.19 -16.19
CA VAL A 221 20.30 -2.95 -17.44
C VAL A 221 21.58 -2.70 -18.26
N LYS A 222 22.11 -3.77 -18.87
CA LYS A 222 23.01 -3.72 -19.99
C LYS A 222 22.24 -4.07 -21.27
N ARG A 223 22.91 -4.07 -22.43
CA ARG A 223 22.28 -4.37 -23.73
C ARG A 223 21.65 -5.75 -23.79
N GLU A 224 22.29 -6.75 -23.16
CA GLU A 224 21.77 -8.11 -23.06
C GLU A 224 20.50 -8.21 -22.21
N ASP A 225 20.38 -7.37 -21.17
CA ASP A 225 19.18 -7.27 -20.32
C ASP A 225 18.03 -6.60 -21.07
N GLU A 226 18.33 -5.52 -21.80
CA GLU A 226 17.35 -4.81 -22.63
C GLU A 226 16.79 -5.73 -23.73
N MET A 227 17.64 -6.55 -24.37
CA MET A 227 17.22 -7.58 -25.33
C MET A 227 16.32 -8.62 -24.66
N ALA A 228 16.70 -9.11 -23.46
CA ALA A 228 15.90 -10.07 -22.71
C ALA A 228 14.53 -9.50 -22.35
N PHE A 229 14.47 -8.24 -21.96
CA PHE A 229 13.21 -7.58 -21.63
C PHE A 229 12.30 -7.42 -22.85
N ALA A 230 12.86 -7.10 -24.02
CA ALA A 230 12.11 -7.07 -25.27
C ALA A 230 11.51 -8.44 -25.61
N GLU A 231 12.27 -9.53 -25.43
CA GLU A 231 11.80 -10.90 -25.62
C GLU A 231 10.68 -11.28 -24.64
N LEU A 232 10.80 -10.88 -23.34
CA LEU A 232 9.76 -11.09 -22.34
C LEU A 232 8.45 -10.37 -22.70
N ASN A 233 8.52 -9.13 -23.15
CA ASN A 233 7.33 -8.38 -23.58
C ASN A 233 6.61 -9.09 -24.74
N GLY A 234 7.35 -9.63 -25.70
CA GLY A 234 6.79 -10.40 -26.81
C GLY A 234 6.22 -11.76 -26.41
N SER A 235 6.77 -12.38 -25.37
CA SER A 235 6.36 -13.69 -24.87
C SER A 235 5.17 -13.64 -23.91
N TYR A 236 5.01 -12.53 -23.21
CA TYR A 236 3.99 -12.36 -22.15
C TYR A 236 3.06 -11.17 -22.43
N LEU A 237 2.50 -11.17 -23.65
CA LEU A 237 1.46 -10.21 -24.04
C LEU A 237 0.23 -10.37 -23.12
N LYS A 238 -0.38 -9.27 -22.72
CA LYS A 238 -1.56 -9.32 -21.83
C LYS A 238 -2.45 -8.11 -21.96
N PHE A 239 -3.76 -8.33 -21.93
CA PHE A 239 -4.75 -7.31 -21.65
C PHE A 239 -4.77 -6.97 -20.15
N VAL A 240 -5.39 -5.85 -19.79
CA VAL A 240 -5.55 -5.47 -18.39
C VAL A 240 -6.42 -6.48 -17.62
N GLU A 241 -7.38 -7.12 -18.28
CA GLU A 241 -8.21 -8.20 -17.75
C GLU A 241 -7.39 -9.46 -17.46
N ASP A 242 -6.43 -9.79 -18.35
CA ASP A 242 -5.54 -10.94 -18.17
C ASP A 242 -4.62 -10.73 -16.97
N ALA A 243 -4.06 -9.53 -16.83
CA ALA A 243 -3.23 -9.19 -15.69
C ALA A 243 -3.96 -9.39 -14.35
N ALA A 244 -5.22 -8.94 -14.26
CA ALA A 244 -6.03 -9.13 -13.07
C ALA A 244 -6.30 -10.62 -12.78
N ARG A 245 -6.63 -11.44 -13.82
CA ARG A 245 -6.90 -12.87 -13.66
C ARG A 245 -5.65 -13.67 -13.27
N LEU A 246 -4.50 -13.36 -13.86
CA LEU A 246 -3.22 -13.99 -13.51
C LEU A 246 -2.82 -13.72 -12.06
N LEU A 247 -3.04 -12.50 -11.57
CA LEU A 247 -2.82 -12.15 -10.16
C LEU A 247 -3.83 -12.86 -9.24
N TYR A 248 -5.10 -12.92 -9.64
CA TYR A 248 -6.12 -13.67 -8.91
C TYR A 248 -5.72 -15.12 -8.68
N GLU A 249 -5.21 -15.83 -9.72
CA GLU A 249 -4.75 -17.21 -9.60
C GLU A 249 -3.65 -17.39 -8.56
N GLN A 250 -2.70 -16.44 -8.48
CA GLN A 250 -1.63 -16.51 -7.48
C GLN A 250 -2.13 -16.27 -6.06
N LEU A 251 -3.03 -15.29 -5.88
CA LEU A 251 -3.49 -14.87 -4.56
C LEU A 251 -4.47 -15.86 -3.93
N ILE A 252 -5.36 -16.45 -4.72
CA ILE A 252 -6.41 -17.36 -4.21
C ILE A 252 -5.83 -18.69 -3.70
N GLU A 253 -4.63 -19.06 -4.13
CA GLU A 253 -3.95 -20.30 -3.71
C GLU A 253 -3.24 -20.16 -2.36
N ASP A 254 -2.89 -18.93 -1.93
CA ASP A 254 -2.17 -18.71 -0.68
C ASP A 254 -3.13 -18.65 0.51
N LYS A 255 -3.10 -19.70 1.34
CA LYS A 255 -4.00 -19.86 2.49
C LYS A 255 -3.81 -18.80 3.60
N ARG A 256 -2.69 -18.08 3.61
CA ARG A 256 -2.42 -16.97 4.54
C ARG A 256 -3.25 -15.73 4.21
N ILE A 257 -3.67 -15.61 2.94
CA ILE A 257 -4.50 -14.51 2.43
C ILE A 257 -5.96 -14.85 2.68
N LYS A 258 -6.64 -14.02 3.46
CA LYS A 258 -8.05 -14.20 3.84
C LYS A 258 -9.01 -13.53 2.88
N ASP A 259 -8.61 -12.40 2.36
CA ASP A 259 -9.35 -11.59 1.39
C ASP A 259 -8.38 -10.78 0.55
N PHE A 260 -8.74 -10.44 -0.67
CA PHE A 260 -7.92 -9.60 -1.52
C PHE A 260 -8.71 -8.82 -2.55
N ARG A 261 -8.08 -7.74 -3.01
CA ARG A 261 -8.48 -6.96 -4.19
C ARG A 261 -7.25 -6.65 -5.02
N VAL A 262 -7.38 -6.79 -6.33
CA VAL A 262 -6.40 -6.37 -7.31
C VAL A 262 -7.00 -5.27 -8.18
N ILE A 263 -6.26 -4.17 -8.35
CA ILE A 263 -6.58 -3.07 -9.26
C ILE A 263 -5.42 -2.99 -10.24
N CYS A 264 -5.67 -3.21 -11.53
CA CYS A 264 -4.68 -3.04 -12.58
C CYS A 264 -4.98 -1.78 -13.41
N SER A 265 -3.91 -1.05 -13.75
CA SER A 265 -3.96 0.09 -14.66
C SER A 265 -2.85 -0.04 -15.69
N HIS A 266 -3.22 -0.13 -16.96
CA HIS A 266 -2.32 -0.04 -18.11
C HIS A 266 -2.33 1.40 -18.60
N GLN A 267 -1.19 2.10 -18.45
CA GLN A 267 -1.04 3.49 -18.86
C GLN A 267 -0.80 3.56 -20.38
N GLU A 268 -1.88 3.34 -21.13
CA GLU A 268 -1.89 3.10 -22.56
C GLU A 268 -1.06 4.13 -23.36
N SER A 269 -0.09 3.66 -24.16
CA SER A 269 0.70 4.54 -25.03
C SER A 269 0.00 4.89 -26.35
N LEU A 270 -1.07 4.15 -26.69
CA LEU A 270 -1.90 4.42 -27.87
C LEU A 270 -2.96 5.48 -27.59
N HIS A 271 -3.44 5.57 -26.37
CA HIS A 271 -4.57 6.41 -25.93
C HIS A 271 -4.14 7.50 -24.95
N SER A 272 -4.98 8.49 -24.77
CA SER A 272 -4.84 9.52 -23.72
C SER A 272 -5.51 9.13 -22.40
N HIS A 273 -6.00 7.91 -22.29
CA HIS A 273 -6.62 7.33 -21.10
C HIS A 273 -5.99 5.99 -20.77
N ASP A 274 -6.19 5.51 -19.54
CA ASP A 274 -5.70 4.23 -19.09
C ASP A 274 -6.77 3.15 -19.27
N ALA A 275 -6.34 1.90 -19.50
CA ALA A 275 -7.19 0.72 -19.40
C ALA A 275 -7.10 0.16 -17.98
N VAL A 276 -8.25 -0.13 -17.36
CA VAL A 276 -8.29 -0.51 -15.95
C VAL A 276 -9.13 -1.76 -15.71
N SER A 277 -8.78 -2.53 -14.69
CA SER A 277 -9.55 -3.67 -14.22
C SER A 277 -9.50 -3.81 -12.71
N VAL A 278 -10.56 -4.36 -12.12
CA VAL A 278 -10.66 -4.67 -10.69
C VAL A 278 -11.16 -6.10 -10.54
N ILE A 279 -10.53 -6.86 -9.66
CA ILE A 279 -10.97 -8.19 -9.26
C ILE A 279 -10.79 -8.35 -7.75
N THR A 280 -11.71 -9.06 -7.10
CA THR A 280 -11.65 -9.36 -5.66
C THR A 280 -11.76 -10.84 -5.42
N ALA A 281 -11.38 -11.29 -4.22
CA ALA A 281 -11.70 -12.63 -3.74
C ALA A 281 -13.22 -12.87 -3.76
N PRO A 282 -13.69 -14.14 -3.78
CA PRO A 282 -15.10 -14.44 -3.56
C PRO A 282 -15.57 -13.91 -2.20
N ASP A 283 -16.77 -13.34 -2.15
CA ASP A 283 -17.38 -12.77 -0.92
C ASP A 283 -16.51 -11.71 -0.22
N SER A 284 -15.67 -11.02 -0.97
CA SER A 284 -14.73 -10.02 -0.48
C SER A 284 -15.44 -8.86 0.25
N LYS A 285 -14.80 -8.40 1.33
CA LYS A 285 -15.17 -7.17 2.05
C LYS A 285 -14.58 -5.91 1.42
N PHE A 286 -13.59 -6.06 0.53
CA PHE A 286 -13.06 -4.92 -0.22
C PHE A 286 -14.12 -4.32 -1.14
N CYS A 287 -14.16 -2.99 -1.19
CA CYS A 287 -15.03 -2.28 -2.11
C CYS A 287 -14.64 -2.60 -3.57
N GLN A 288 -15.60 -3.01 -4.38
CA GLN A 288 -15.44 -3.28 -5.81
C GLN A 288 -15.60 -2.00 -6.64
N ASP A 289 -16.35 -1.04 -6.11
CA ASP A 289 -16.52 0.29 -6.72
C ASP A 289 -15.36 1.19 -6.27
N ILE A 290 -14.47 1.50 -7.21
CA ILE A 290 -13.22 2.21 -6.94
C ILE A 290 -13.46 3.72 -7.10
N PRO A 291 -13.28 4.51 -6.04
CA PRO A 291 -13.43 5.96 -6.13
C PRO A 291 -12.31 6.59 -6.97
N HIS A 292 -12.61 7.77 -7.54
CA HIS A 292 -11.70 8.48 -8.43
C HIS A 292 -10.33 8.74 -7.82
N GLU A 293 -10.27 9.06 -6.52
CA GLU A 293 -9.02 9.33 -5.80
C GLU A 293 -8.11 8.10 -5.78
N LEU A 294 -8.69 6.90 -5.69
CA LEU A 294 -7.92 5.66 -5.70
C LEU A 294 -7.35 5.39 -7.11
N TRP A 295 -8.13 5.60 -8.18
CA TRP A 295 -7.63 5.54 -9.55
C TRP A 295 -6.48 6.53 -9.76
N SER A 296 -6.66 7.77 -9.33
CA SER A 296 -5.65 8.82 -9.48
C SER A 296 -4.35 8.49 -8.72
N SER A 297 -4.41 7.75 -7.62
CA SER A 297 -3.23 7.35 -6.85
C SER A 297 -2.34 6.29 -7.55
N LEU A 298 -2.85 5.62 -8.58
CA LEU A 298 -2.10 4.63 -9.37
C LEU A 298 -1.21 5.27 -10.46
N ILE A 299 -1.42 6.55 -10.77
CA ILE A 299 -0.71 7.26 -11.84
C ILE A 299 0.72 7.62 -11.40
N HIS A 300 0.95 7.84 -10.11
CA HIS A 300 2.22 8.29 -9.58
C HIS A 300 3.18 7.13 -9.33
N ILE A 301 3.65 6.56 -10.42
CA ILE A 301 4.74 5.59 -10.39
C ILE A 301 6.01 6.38 -10.74
N SER A 302 6.57 6.99 -9.77
CA SER A 302 7.89 7.65 -9.89
C SER A 302 8.94 6.90 -9.11
#